data_0306802cef31c6f07ec202c493b2f3f5
#
_entry.id   0306802cef31c6f07ec202c493b2f3f5
#
_cell.length_a   1.000
_cell.length_b   1.000
_cell.length_c   1.000
_cell.angle_alpha   90.00
_cell.angle_beta   90.00
_cell.angle_gamma   90.00
#
_symmetry.space_group_name_H-M   'P 1'
#
loop_
_entity.id
_entity.type
_entity.pdbx_description
1 polymer ?
#
loop_
_entity_poly.entity_id
_entity_poly.type
_entity_poly.pdbx_seq_one_letter_code
_entity_poly.pdbx_strand_id
1 'polypeptide(L)'
;MDNNWIVENLTNAFTTWNSKMTEMWSLLTESPQTFKGGTIWQTIVTINGGMQAIGYGLLVLFFAIGIFRSSASFREFQRPEQVLQHFIYFVLAKLGITYGMDLLVNVFDVCNGIVATAAGSVGGLTGASVALPQEIADAIGDVGFLASIPLWLVTLLGSLMITVLAFIMILTVYGRFFKIYMYAALSPVALASFAGEGTSHFGKAFLRSYVGVCMEGAVIVLACIIFSAFSSSGTPVIDSSASVVTQVWSYLGEVVFNLLVLVGLVKSADHIAKEMLGL
;
A
#
# COMPACT_ATOMS: atom_id res chain seq x y z
N MET A 1 29.45 -0.47 -35.34
CA MET A 1 28.39 0.44 -34.81
C MET A 1 28.22 0.09 -33.38
N ASP A 2 28.42 1.05 -32.50
CA ASP A 2 28.32 0.78 -31.09
C ASP A 2 26.86 0.51 -30.72
N ASN A 3 26.55 -0.70 -30.28
CA ASN A 3 25.21 -1.08 -29.80
C ASN A 3 24.92 -0.47 -28.41
N ASN A 4 25.60 0.62 -28.09
CA ASN A 4 25.54 1.32 -26.80
C ASN A 4 24.10 1.79 -26.47
N TRP A 5 23.30 2.14 -27.46
CA TRP A 5 21.90 2.53 -27.30
C TRP A 5 20.98 1.40 -26.81
N ILE A 6 21.30 0.13 -27.09
CA ILE A 6 20.56 -1.04 -26.57
C ILE A 6 20.85 -1.20 -25.07
N VAL A 7 22.13 -1.12 -24.70
CA VAL A 7 22.59 -1.16 -23.31
C VAL A 7 21.99 0.03 -22.53
N GLU A 8 22.00 1.22 -23.15
CA GLU A 8 21.44 2.44 -22.54
C GLU A 8 19.92 2.29 -22.27
N ASN A 9 19.17 1.71 -23.21
CA ASN A 9 17.73 1.48 -23.05
C ASN A 9 17.42 0.55 -21.86
N LEU A 10 18.16 -0.55 -21.72
CA LEU A 10 18.02 -1.46 -20.57
C LEU A 10 18.45 -0.78 -19.26
N THR A 11 19.57 -0.08 -19.28
CA THR A 11 20.09 0.65 -18.12
C THR A 11 19.07 1.69 -17.65
N ASN A 12 18.43 2.42 -18.56
CA ASN A 12 17.40 3.38 -18.27
C ASN A 12 16.15 2.71 -17.65
N ALA A 13 15.75 1.54 -18.13
CA ALA A 13 14.66 0.77 -17.54
C ALA A 13 14.96 0.33 -16.09
N PHE A 14 16.16 -0.20 -15.85
CA PHE A 14 16.60 -0.58 -14.50
C PHE A 14 16.76 0.64 -13.57
N THR A 15 17.28 1.74 -14.09
CA THR A 15 17.36 3.00 -13.33
C THR A 15 15.98 3.51 -12.95
N THR A 16 15.01 3.44 -13.88
CA THR A 16 13.62 3.79 -13.61
C THR A 16 13.03 2.88 -12.53
N TRP A 17 13.25 1.57 -12.62
CA TRP A 17 12.83 0.61 -11.59
C TRP A 17 13.41 0.99 -10.22
N ASN A 18 14.72 1.12 -10.13
CA ASN A 18 15.43 1.43 -8.88
C ASN A 18 14.96 2.76 -8.28
N SER A 19 14.77 3.78 -9.12
CA SER A 19 14.24 5.08 -8.71
C SER A 19 12.83 4.95 -8.13
N LYS A 20 11.94 4.18 -8.78
CA LYS A 20 10.58 3.95 -8.29
C LYS A 20 10.55 3.11 -7.02
N MET A 21 11.46 2.16 -6.86
CA MET A 21 11.64 1.42 -5.62
C MET A 21 12.06 2.33 -4.47
N THR A 22 13.00 3.25 -4.70
CA THR A 22 13.42 4.24 -3.71
C THR A 22 12.28 5.20 -3.35
N GLU A 23 11.53 5.68 -4.34
CA GLU A 23 10.35 6.53 -4.13
C GLU A 23 9.28 5.77 -3.32
N MET A 24 8.97 4.53 -3.67
CA MET A 24 8.03 3.67 -2.94
C MET A 24 8.44 3.55 -1.47
N TRP A 25 9.73 3.34 -1.21
CA TRP A 25 10.25 3.21 0.15
C TRP A 25 10.08 4.47 0.98
N SER A 26 10.40 5.61 0.40
CA SER A 26 10.17 6.91 1.02
C SER A 26 8.68 7.11 1.37
N LEU A 27 7.79 6.75 0.45
CA LEU A 27 6.35 6.87 0.64
C LEU A 27 5.79 5.91 1.71
N LEU A 28 6.36 4.70 1.84
CA LEU A 28 5.88 3.74 2.86
C LEU A 28 6.07 4.24 4.29
N THR A 29 7.08 5.07 4.52
CA THR A 29 7.39 5.68 5.81
C THR A 29 6.84 7.09 5.98
N GLU A 30 6.31 7.71 4.91
CA GLU A 30 5.78 9.07 4.93
C GLU A 30 4.41 9.13 5.62
N SER A 31 4.20 10.18 6.42
CA SER A 31 2.90 10.45 7.05
C SER A 31 1.87 10.96 6.01
N PRO A 32 0.57 10.57 6.12
CA PRO A 32 -0.49 11.15 5.31
C PRO A 32 -0.59 12.66 5.41
N GLN A 33 -0.16 13.23 6.55
CA GLN A 33 -0.19 14.66 6.79
C GLN A 33 0.81 15.43 5.95
N THR A 34 1.97 14.84 5.63
CA THR A 34 3.08 15.48 4.89
C THR A 34 3.09 15.11 3.41
N PHE A 35 2.40 14.06 3.03
CA PHE A 35 2.37 13.56 1.66
C PHE A 35 2.04 14.66 0.65
N LYS A 36 2.89 14.80 -0.38
CA LYS A 36 2.79 15.85 -1.41
C LYS A 36 2.68 17.26 -0.84
N GLY A 37 3.43 17.54 0.25
CA GLY A 37 3.47 18.87 0.87
C GLY A 37 2.23 19.21 1.73
N GLY A 38 1.42 18.21 2.08
CA GLY A 38 0.29 18.37 3.01
C GLY A 38 -0.96 19.04 2.45
N THR A 39 -0.96 19.53 1.20
CA THR A 39 -2.12 20.22 0.61
C THR A 39 -3.35 19.30 0.52
N ILE A 40 -3.15 18.03 0.19
CA ILE A 40 -4.22 17.04 0.13
C ILE A 40 -4.82 16.84 1.52
N TRP A 41 -3.97 16.72 2.54
CA TRP A 41 -4.41 16.57 3.92
C TRP A 41 -5.28 17.74 4.39
N GLN A 42 -4.90 18.99 4.10
CA GLN A 42 -5.70 20.16 4.42
C GLN A 42 -7.10 20.10 3.80
N THR A 43 -7.19 19.65 2.56
CA THR A 43 -8.46 19.44 1.86
C THR A 43 -9.30 18.38 2.58
N ILE A 44 -8.69 17.25 2.99
CA ILE A 44 -9.37 16.18 3.73
C ILE A 44 -9.87 16.65 5.09
N VAL A 45 -9.07 17.45 5.82
CA VAL A 45 -9.49 18.05 7.09
C VAL A 45 -10.73 18.94 6.91
N THR A 46 -10.75 19.74 5.84
CA THR A 46 -11.91 20.60 5.53
C THR A 46 -13.16 19.77 5.20
N ILE A 47 -13.03 18.70 4.42
CA ILE A 47 -14.13 17.78 4.09
C ILE A 47 -14.61 17.08 5.35
N ASN A 48 -13.70 16.58 6.19
CA ASN A 48 -14.04 15.95 7.46
C ASN A 48 -14.84 16.88 8.37
N GLY A 49 -14.44 18.15 8.48
CA GLY A 49 -15.19 19.17 9.22
C GLY A 49 -16.65 19.33 8.73
N GLY A 50 -16.85 19.30 7.40
CA GLY A 50 -18.20 19.27 6.84
C GLY A 50 -18.97 17.98 7.16
N MET A 51 -18.28 16.83 7.16
CA MET A 51 -18.87 15.52 7.51
C MET A 51 -19.20 15.39 8.99
N GLN A 52 -18.55 16.15 9.87
CA GLN A 52 -18.88 16.16 11.30
C GLN A 52 -20.32 16.60 11.57
N ALA A 53 -20.82 17.59 10.82
CA ALA A 53 -22.21 18.04 10.96
C ALA A 53 -23.20 16.91 10.65
N ILE A 54 -22.93 16.13 9.57
CA ILE A 54 -23.72 14.95 9.21
C ILE A 54 -23.56 13.87 10.28
N GLY A 55 -22.34 13.65 10.77
CA GLY A 55 -22.02 12.70 11.83
C GLY A 55 -22.82 12.97 13.10
N TYR A 56 -22.94 14.23 13.54
CA TYR A 56 -23.76 14.60 14.69
C TYR A 56 -25.26 14.36 14.46
N GLY A 57 -25.76 14.61 13.26
CA GLY A 57 -27.15 14.25 12.90
C GLY A 57 -27.39 12.75 12.99
N LEU A 58 -26.48 11.96 12.44
CA LEU A 58 -26.54 10.50 12.52
C LEU A 58 -26.34 9.96 13.94
N LEU A 59 -25.53 10.61 14.76
CA LEU A 59 -25.36 10.29 16.17
C LEU A 59 -26.69 10.29 16.91
N VAL A 60 -27.47 11.36 16.74
CA VAL A 60 -28.79 11.48 17.36
C VAL A 60 -29.75 10.41 16.80
N LEU A 61 -29.73 10.16 15.50
CA LEU A 61 -30.55 9.14 14.88
C LEU A 61 -30.21 7.73 15.41
N PHE A 62 -28.95 7.34 15.45
CA PHE A 62 -28.52 6.03 15.93
C PHE A 62 -28.78 5.86 17.42
N PHE A 63 -28.62 6.91 18.20
CA PHE A 63 -28.97 6.92 19.62
C PHE A 63 -30.48 6.70 19.82
N ALA A 64 -31.31 7.42 19.06
CA ALA A 64 -32.77 7.22 19.12
C ALA A 64 -33.16 5.79 18.74
N ILE A 65 -32.59 5.23 17.65
CA ILE A 65 -32.81 3.83 17.26
C ILE A 65 -32.39 2.88 18.38
N GLY A 66 -31.26 3.11 19.02
CA GLY A 66 -30.78 2.32 20.16
C GLY A 66 -31.78 2.30 21.31
N ILE A 67 -32.29 3.48 21.70
CA ILE A 67 -33.32 3.60 22.74
C ILE A 67 -34.62 2.91 22.34
N PHE A 68 -35.12 3.10 21.11
CA PHE A 68 -36.35 2.45 20.65
C PHE A 68 -36.24 0.93 20.67
N ARG A 69 -35.10 0.36 20.26
CA ARG A 69 -34.87 -1.08 20.30
C ARG A 69 -34.86 -1.61 21.73
N SER A 70 -34.21 -0.91 22.64
CA SER A 70 -34.16 -1.25 24.06
C SER A 70 -35.54 -1.09 24.74
N SER A 71 -36.33 -0.09 24.34
CA SER A 71 -37.67 0.17 24.86
C SER A 71 -38.70 -0.89 24.44
N ALA A 72 -38.49 -1.59 23.32
CA ALA A 72 -39.36 -2.68 22.88
C ALA A 72 -39.35 -3.88 23.88
N SER A 73 -38.33 -3.97 24.72
CA SER A 73 -38.26 -4.88 25.87
C SER A 73 -38.58 -4.14 27.16
N PHE A 74 -39.86 -3.96 27.49
CA PHE A 74 -40.35 -3.23 28.69
C PHE A 74 -39.67 -3.60 30.01
N ARG A 75 -38.98 -4.75 30.10
CA ARG A 75 -38.25 -5.20 31.30
C ARG A 75 -36.84 -4.56 31.44
N GLU A 76 -36.25 -4.11 30.33
CA GLU A 76 -34.87 -3.57 30.37
C GLU A 76 -34.79 -2.11 30.83
N PHE A 77 -35.84 -1.30 30.57
CA PHE A 77 -35.89 0.11 30.98
C PHE A 77 -36.01 0.32 32.51
N GLN A 78 -36.30 -0.73 33.25
CA GLN A 78 -36.38 -0.65 34.73
C GLN A 78 -35.02 -0.70 35.43
N ARG A 79 -33.93 -0.91 34.67
CA ARG A 79 -32.56 -0.95 35.21
C ARG A 79 -31.81 0.35 34.90
N PRO A 80 -31.52 1.20 35.86
CA PRO A 80 -30.79 2.47 35.63
C PRO A 80 -29.42 2.29 35.04
N GLU A 81 -28.82 1.07 35.19
CA GLU A 81 -27.53 0.70 34.64
C GLU A 81 -27.54 0.68 33.10
N GLN A 82 -28.63 0.25 32.47
CA GLN A 82 -28.74 0.19 31.01
C GLN A 82 -28.93 1.59 30.38
N VAL A 83 -29.67 2.46 31.06
CA VAL A 83 -29.80 3.85 30.61
C VAL A 83 -28.45 4.55 30.66
N LEU A 84 -27.66 4.32 31.70
CA LEU A 84 -26.30 4.84 31.82
C LEU A 84 -25.39 4.31 30.71
N GLN A 85 -25.51 3.04 30.36
CA GLN A 85 -24.74 2.39 29.28
C GLN A 85 -25.02 3.04 27.91
N HIS A 86 -26.29 3.30 27.58
CA HIS A 86 -26.64 4.00 26.33
C HIS A 86 -26.09 5.42 26.29
N PHE A 87 -26.10 6.12 27.43
CA PHE A 87 -25.51 7.46 27.52
C PHE A 87 -23.99 7.44 27.34
N ILE A 88 -23.31 6.43 27.89
CA ILE A 88 -21.86 6.22 27.68
C ILE A 88 -21.56 6.02 26.19
N TYR A 89 -22.32 5.18 25.47
CA TYR A 89 -22.16 4.98 24.03
C TYR A 89 -22.37 6.27 23.24
N PHE A 90 -23.36 7.09 23.62
CA PHE A 90 -23.58 8.40 23.01
C PHE A 90 -22.38 9.33 23.20
N VAL A 91 -21.84 9.43 24.41
CA VAL A 91 -20.68 10.25 24.72
C VAL A 91 -19.44 9.77 23.99
N LEU A 92 -19.19 8.45 23.97
CA LEU A 92 -18.06 7.85 23.24
C LEU A 92 -18.16 8.09 21.74
N ALA A 93 -19.34 7.95 21.15
CA ALA A 93 -19.55 8.23 19.73
C ALA A 93 -19.35 9.73 19.42
N LYS A 94 -19.82 10.63 20.29
CA LYS A 94 -19.58 12.07 20.16
C LYS A 94 -18.07 12.39 20.20
N LEU A 95 -17.34 11.81 21.14
CA LEU A 95 -15.87 11.96 21.21
C LEU A 95 -15.21 11.40 19.96
N GLY A 96 -15.66 10.24 19.47
CA GLY A 96 -15.19 9.66 18.23
C GLY A 96 -15.39 10.57 17.02
N ILE A 97 -16.55 11.24 16.89
CA ILE A 97 -16.79 12.21 15.80
C ILE A 97 -15.88 13.42 15.94
N THR A 98 -15.72 13.95 17.16
CA THR A 98 -14.93 15.16 17.41
C THR A 98 -13.43 14.93 17.19
N TYR A 99 -12.89 13.84 17.72
CA TYR A 99 -11.46 13.51 17.72
C TYR A 99 -11.11 12.37 16.77
N GLY A 100 -12.02 12.02 15.84
CA GLY A 100 -11.85 10.89 14.93
C GLY A 100 -10.64 11.02 14.03
N MET A 101 -10.31 12.24 13.55
CA MET A 101 -9.10 12.49 12.75
C MET A 101 -7.83 12.18 13.54
N ASP A 102 -7.73 12.67 14.79
CA ASP A 102 -6.57 12.42 15.64
C ASP A 102 -6.43 10.93 15.97
N LEU A 103 -7.55 10.25 16.21
CA LEU A 103 -7.57 8.81 16.44
C LEU A 103 -7.02 8.06 15.21
N LEU A 104 -7.46 8.41 13.99
CA LEU A 104 -6.99 7.77 12.78
C LEU A 104 -5.51 8.04 12.51
N VAL A 105 -5.04 9.25 12.76
CA VAL A 105 -3.60 9.59 12.65
C VAL A 105 -2.78 8.76 13.64
N ASN A 106 -3.19 8.68 14.90
CA ASN A 106 -2.48 7.87 15.90
C ASN A 106 -2.45 6.38 15.54
N VAL A 107 -3.55 5.84 15.00
CA VAL A 107 -3.57 4.45 14.49
C VAL A 107 -2.59 4.27 13.34
N PHE A 108 -2.54 5.24 12.42
CA PHE A 108 -1.56 5.22 11.33
C PHE A 108 -0.13 5.23 11.86
N ASP A 109 0.18 6.11 12.82
CA ASP A 109 1.53 6.24 13.39
C ASP A 109 2.00 4.96 14.09
N VAL A 110 1.10 4.27 14.80
CA VAL A 110 1.39 2.95 15.38
C VAL A 110 1.73 1.93 14.28
N CYS A 111 0.92 1.85 13.23
CA CYS A 111 1.17 0.95 12.09
C CYS A 111 2.48 1.32 11.36
N ASN A 112 2.75 2.62 11.21
CA ASN A 112 3.99 3.10 10.59
C ASN A 112 5.23 2.77 11.44
N GLY A 113 5.11 2.75 12.76
CA GLY A 113 6.14 2.24 13.67
C GLY A 113 6.51 0.78 13.38
N ILE A 114 5.53 -0.07 13.04
CA ILE A 114 5.78 -1.46 12.61
C ILE A 114 6.55 -1.48 11.30
N VAL A 115 6.16 -0.64 10.33
CA VAL A 115 6.86 -0.47 9.04
C VAL A 115 8.33 -0.11 9.27
N ALA A 116 8.58 0.92 10.09
CA ALA A 116 9.94 1.41 10.39
C ALA A 116 10.79 0.34 11.10
N THR A 117 10.19 -0.42 12.03
CA THR A 117 10.88 -1.50 12.74
C THR A 117 11.26 -2.64 11.80
N ALA A 118 10.32 -3.07 10.94
CA ALA A 118 10.58 -4.11 9.95
C ALA A 118 11.65 -3.68 8.96
N ALA A 119 11.61 -2.43 8.51
CA ALA A 119 12.60 -1.82 7.63
C ALA A 119 13.99 -1.77 8.22
N GLY A 120 14.09 -1.36 9.48
CA GLY A 120 15.37 -1.23 10.20
C GLY A 120 16.07 -2.57 10.49
N SER A 121 15.30 -3.67 10.61
CA SER A 121 15.84 -4.99 10.96
C SER A 121 16.69 -5.63 9.86
N VAL A 122 16.58 -5.21 8.60
CA VAL A 122 17.22 -5.86 7.44
C VAL A 122 18.18 -4.92 6.67
N GLY A 123 18.47 -3.74 7.21
CA GLY A 123 19.43 -2.81 6.58
C GLY A 123 18.95 -2.14 5.29
N GLY A 124 17.64 -2.07 5.07
CA GLY A 124 17.04 -1.46 3.88
C GLY A 124 16.83 -2.42 2.71
N LEU A 125 16.15 -1.95 1.66
CA LEU A 125 15.81 -2.73 0.45
C LEU A 125 16.96 -2.83 -0.58
N THR A 126 18.14 -3.20 -0.17
CA THR A 126 19.25 -3.37 -1.13
C THR A 126 19.06 -4.53 -2.10
N GLY A 127 18.26 -5.54 -1.73
CA GLY A 127 18.03 -6.73 -2.55
C GLY A 127 17.00 -6.62 -3.66
N ALA A 128 16.22 -5.55 -3.73
CA ALA A 128 15.23 -5.32 -4.80
C ALA A 128 15.77 -4.42 -5.92
N SER A 129 17.01 -3.94 -5.81
CA SER A 129 17.67 -3.20 -6.87
C SER A 129 18.15 -4.16 -7.96
N VAL A 130 17.95 -3.75 -9.21
CA VAL A 130 18.38 -4.51 -10.40
C VAL A 130 19.44 -3.72 -11.12
N ALA A 131 20.51 -4.38 -11.50
CA ALA A 131 21.57 -3.78 -12.33
C ALA A 131 21.84 -4.70 -13.53
N LEU A 132 22.21 -4.11 -14.66
CA LEU A 132 22.65 -4.88 -15.82
C LEU A 132 24.03 -5.47 -15.54
N PRO A 133 24.22 -6.82 -15.59
CA PRO A 133 25.53 -7.41 -15.45
C PRO A 133 26.45 -6.95 -16.60
N GLN A 134 27.73 -6.71 -16.24
CA GLN A 134 28.71 -6.24 -17.22
C GLN A 134 28.89 -7.25 -18.36
N GLU A 135 28.85 -8.54 -18.05
CA GLU A 135 28.94 -9.63 -19.04
C GLU A 135 27.85 -9.54 -20.14
N ILE A 136 26.62 -9.18 -19.74
CA ILE A 136 25.50 -8.97 -20.68
C ILE A 136 25.72 -7.68 -21.48
N ALA A 137 26.19 -6.62 -20.84
CA ALA A 137 26.47 -5.36 -21.51
C ALA A 137 27.57 -5.50 -22.56
N ASP A 138 28.65 -6.20 -22.23
CA ASP A 138 29.77 -6.49 -23.13
C ASP A 138 29.32 -7.40 -24.30
N ALA A 139 28.55 -8.46 -24.00
CA ALA A 139 27.99 -9.34 -25.00
C ALA A 139 27.09 -8.60 -26.00
N ILE A 140 26.30 -7.63 -25.57
CA ILE A 140 25.50 -6.77 -26.45
C ILE A 140 26.39 -5.87 -27.33
N GLY A 141 27.49 -5.35 -26.76
CA GLY A 141 28.44 -4.50 -27.48
C GLY A 141 29.12 -5.18 -28.67
N ASP A 142 29.44 -6.47 -28.52
CA ASP A 142 30.17 -7.25 -29.50
C ASP A 142 29.31 -7.81 -30.66
N VAL A 143 27.97 -7.57 -30.62
CA VAL A 143 27.04 -8.12 -31.64
C VAL A 143 27.10 -7.33 -32.95
N GLY A 144 27.22 -8.07 -34.06
CA GLY A 144 27.16 -7.46 -35.40
C GLY A 144 25.79 -6.91 -35.79
N PHE A 145 25.75 -5.97 -36.74
CA PHE A 145 24.56 -5.22 -37.16
C PHE A 145 23.31 -6.09 -37.45
N LEU A 146 23.46 -7.22 -38.13
CA LEU A 146 22.30 -8.06 -38.48
C LEU A 146 21.68 -8.75 -37.26
N ALA A 147 22.48 -9.11 -36.27
CA ALA A 147 22.00 -9.71 -35.03
C ALA A 147 21.52 -8.68 -34.00
N SER A 148 21.82 -7.38 -34.20
CA SER A 148 21.34 -6.31 -33.33
C SER A 148 19.85 -6.02 -33.51
N ILE A 149 19.24 -6.35 -34.65
CA ILE A 149 17.80 -6.11 -34.88
C ILE A 149 16.91 -6.97 -33.98
N PRO A 150 17.03 -8.31 -33.92
CA PRO A 150 16.27 -9.14 -33.00
C PRO A 150 16.59 -8.81 -31.52
N LEU A 151 17.86 -8.50 -31.22
CA LEU A 151 18.30 -8.11 -29.91
C LEU A 151 17.61 -6.83 -29.43
N TRP A 152 17.50 -5.82 -30.30
CA TRP A 152 16.77 -4.59 -30.01
C TRP A 152 15.29 -4.86 -29.68
N LEU A 153 14.62 -5.71 -30.43
CA LEU A 153 13.23 -6.04 -30.19
C LEU A 153 13.05 -6.66 -28.78
N VAL A 154 13.92 -7.60 -28.43
CA VAL A 154 13.93 -8.28 -27.12
C VAL A 154 14.15 -7.28 -25.99
N THR A 155 15.15 -6.42 -26.11
CA THR A 155 15.48 -5.43 -25.09
C THR A 155 14.42 -4.33 -24.97
N LEU A 156 13.79 -3.94 -26.09
CA LEU A 156 12.67 -3.01 -26.09
C LEU A 156 11.45 -3.56 -25.31
N LEU A 157 11.09 -4.83 -25.58
CA LEU A 157 10.01 -5.48 -24.86
C LEU A 157 10.34 -5.64 -23.36
N GLY A 158 11.55 -6.06 -23.04
CA GLY A 158 12.01 -6.20 -21.66
C GLY A 158 11.99 -4.87 -20.90
N SER A 159 12.55 -3.81 -21.50
CA SER A 159 12.58 -2.48 -20.90
C SER A 159 11.17 -1.88 -20.69
N LEU A 160 10.27 -2.11 -21.65
CA LEU A 160 8.87 -1.70 -21.52
C LEU A 160 8.19 -2.43 -20.37
N MET A 161 8.35 -3.74 -20.26
CA MET A 161 7.78 -4.54 -19.17
C MET A 161 8.30 -4.09 -17.81
N ILE A 162 9.61 -3.90 -17.65
CA ILE A 162 10.23 -3.42 -16.40
C ILE A 162 9.66 -2.06 -16.01
N THR A 163 9.56 -1.14 -16.97
CA THR A 163 9.02 0.20 -16.74
C THR A 163 7.54 0.14 -16.31
N VAL A 164 6.72 -0.66 -16.96
CA VAL A 164 5.31 -0.84 -16.59
C VAL A 164 5.18 -1.43 -15.18
N LEU A 165 5.99 -2.43 -14.84
CA LEU A 165 6.01 -3.02 -13.51
C LEU A 165 6.42 -2.00 -12.43
N ALA A 166 7.40 -1.14 -12.71
CA ALA A 166 7.80 -0.05 -11.82
C ALA A 166 6.65 0.93 -11.54
N PHE A 167 5.87 1.28 -12.56
CA PHE A 167 4.69 2.13 -12.38
C PHE A 167 3.57 1.44 -11.62
N ILE A 168 3.32 0.15 -11.83
CA ILE A 168 2.33 -0.60 -11.06
C ILE A 168 2.69 -0.62 -9.58
N MET A 169 3.96 -0.79 -9.25
CA MET A 169 4.45 -0.75 -7.87
C MET A 169 4.13 0.57 -7.19
N ILE A 170 4.54 1.68 -7.79
CA ILE A 170 4.34 3.00 -7.19
C ILE A 170 2.85 3.36 -7.09
N LEU A 171 2.04 3.00 -8.09
CA LEU A 171 0.59 3.21 -8.07
C LEU A 171 -0.10 2.47 -6.93
N THR A 172 0.38 1.29 -6.55
CA THR A 172 -0.15 0.54 -5.40
C THR A 172 0.03 1.32 -4.11
N VAL A 173 1.20 1.91 -3.89
CA VAL A 173 1.49 2.73 -2.70
C VAL A 173 0.69 4.03 -2.69
N TYR A 174 0.58 4.71 -3.84
CA TYR A 174 -0.31 5.88 -3.96
C TYR A 174 -1.77 5.52 -3.64
N GLY A 175 -2.24 4.37 -4.13
CA GLY A 175 -3.59 3.87 -3.84
C GLY A 175 -3.87 3.72 -2.34
N ARG A 176 -2.86 3.30 -1.54
CA ARG A 176 -2.95 3.25 -0.09
C ARG A 176 -3.23 4.63 0.52
N PHE A 177 -2.51 5.68 0.09
CA PHE A 177 -2.75 7.04 0.60
C PHE A 177 -4.16 7.52 0.28
N PHE A 178 -4.65 7.30 -0.93
CA PHE A 178 -6.03 7.66 -1.29
C PHE A 178 -7.06 6.94 -0.44
N LYS A 179 -6.86 5.65 -0.15
CA LYS A 179 -7.72 4.90 0.79
C LYS A 179 -7.71 5.56 2.18
N ILE A 180 -6.53 5.87 2.74
CA ILE A 180 -6.39 6.54 4.04
C ILE A 180 -7.16 7.87 4.07
N TYR A 181 -7.04 8.68 3.01
CA TYR A 181 -7.76 9.94 2.91
C TYR A 181 -9.27 9.77 2.84
N MET A 182 -9.77 8.79 2.10
CA MET A 182 -11.21 8.49 2.06
C MET A 182 -11.73 8.06 3.43
N TYR A 183 -11.00 7.21 4.15
CA TYR A 183 -11.35 6.84 5.52
C TYR A 183 -11.34 8.05 6.45
N ALA A 184 -10.32 8.89 6.37
CA ALA A 184 -10.21 10.09 7.19
C ALA A 184 -11.37 11.06 6.94
N ALA A 185 -11.71 11.32 5.66
CA ALA A 185 -12.82 12.20 5.28
C ALA A 185 -14.17 11.71 5.80
N LEU A 186 -14.45 10.40 5.73
CA LEU A 186 -15.74 9.79 6.07
C LEU A 186 -15.83 9.32 7.51
N SER A 187 -14.79 9.46 8.31
CA SER A 187 -14.73 8.96 9.69
C SER A 187 -15.88 9.44 10.59
N PRO A 188 -16.37 10.71 10.53
CA PRO A 188 -17.45 11.15 11.42
C PRO A 188 -18.74 10.37 11.19
N VAL A 189 -19.04 10.02 9.93
CA VAL A 189 -20.25 9.26 9.56
C VAL A 189 -20.19 7.84 10.10
N ALA A 190 -19.04 7.18 9.95
CA ALA A 190 -18.85 5.81 10.44
C ALA A 190 -18.81 5.74 11.97
N LEU A 191 -18.13 6.68 12.62
CA LEU A 191 -17.98 6.72 14.08
C LEU A 191 -19.28 7.09 14.80
N ALA A 192 -20.21 7.79 14.13
CA ALA A 192 -21.56 8.06 14.66
C ALA A 192 -22.30 6.75 15.00
N SER A 193 -22.04 5.67 14.29
CA SER A 193 -22.71 4.36 14.48
C SER A 193 -22.45 3.73 15.84
N PHE A 194 -21.44 4.17 16.58
CA PHE A 194 -21.16 3.71 17.95
C PHE A 194 -22.21 4.17 18.96
N ALA A 195 -23.05 5.15 18.62
CA ALA A 195 -24.10 5.66 19.51
C ALA A 195 -25.23 4.65 19.75
N GLY A 196 -25.44 3.69 18.83
CA GLY A 196 -26.49 2.69 18.96
C GLY A 196 -25.90 1.30 19.13
N GLU A 197 -26.41 0.52 20.08
CA GLU A 197 -25.97 -0.85 20.35
C GLU A 197 -26.09 -1.75 19.10
N GLY A 198 -27.19 -1.62 18.35
CA GLY A 198 -27.43 -2.38 17.12
C GLY A 198 -26.67 -1.90 15.88
N THR A 199 -26.06 -0.70 15.92
CA THR A 199 -25.34 -0.10 14.78
C THR A 199 -23.84 -0.07 14.98
N SER A 200 -23.35 -0.34 16.19
CA SER A 200 -21.93 -0.27 16.55
C SER A 200 -21.03 -1.18 15.71
N HIS A 201 -21.58 -2.24 15.10
CA HIS A 201 -20.82 -3.12 14.22
C HIS A 201 -20.29 -2.40 12.97
N PHE A 202 -21.00 -1.39 12.45
CA PHE A 202 -20.52 -0.58 11.32
C PHE A 202 -19.26 0.22 11.68
N GLY A 203 -19.25 0.88 12.87
CA GLY A 203 -18.09 1.61 13.35
C GLY A 203 -16.89 0.67 13.60
N LYS A 204 -17.14 -0.50 14.18
CA LYS A 204 -16.09 -1.52 14.39
C LYS A 204 -15.51 -2.03 13.07
N ALA A 205 -16.36 -2.33 12.08
CA ALA A 205 -15.92 -2.75 10.75
C ALA A 205 -15.10 -1.65 10.06
N PHE A 206 -15.55 -0.39 10.17
CA PHE A 206 -14.82 0.77 9.64
C PHE A 206 -13.41 0.88 10.24
N LEU A 207 -13.28 0.86 11.57
CA LEU A 207 -11.97 0.93 12.23
C LEU A 207 -11.08 -0.25 11.88
N ARG A 208 -11.62 -1.47 11.82
CA ARG A 208 -10.88 -2.66 11.41
C ARG A 208 -10.39 -2.53 9.97
N SER A 209 -11.24 -2.08 9.05
CA SER A 209 -10.85 -1.85 7.66
C SER A 209 -9.77 -0.76 7.53
N TYR A 210 -9.86 0.33 8.33
CA TYR A 210 -8.85 1.38 8.36
C TYR A 210 -7.49 0.85 8.84
N VAL A 211 -7.48 0.07 9.92
CA VAL A 211 -6.26 -0.61 10.41
C VAL A 211 -5.68 -1.51 9.31
N GLY A 212 -6.53 -2.21 8.54
CA GLY A 212 -6.10 -3.01 7.39
C GLY A 212 -5.32 -2.20 6.36
N VAL A 213 -5.85 -1.03 5.98
CA VAL A 213 -5.17 -0.14 5.04
C VAL A 213 -3.86 0.43 5.63
N CYS A 214 -3.82 0.72 6.94
CA CYS A 214 -2.58 1.15 7.60
C CYS A 214 -1.54 0.03 7.62
N MET A 215 -1.95 -1.22 7.88
CA MET A 215 -1.08 -2.40 7.90
C MET A 215 -0.60 -2.85 6.51
N GLU A 216 -1.28 -2.45 5.44
CA GLU A 216 -0.87 -2.72 4.05
C GLU A 216 0.60 -2.33 3.82
N GLY A 217 1.06 -1.20 4.41
CA GLY A 217 2.46 -0.78 4.32
C GLY A 217 3.45 -1.76 4.95
N ALA A 218 3.12 -2.32 6.10
CA ALA A 218 3.95 -3.33 6.76
C ALA A 218 4.03 -4.62 5.94
N VAL A 219 2.92 -5.05 5.34
CA VAL A 219 2.90 -6.23 4.46
C VAL A 219 3.74 -6.00 3.21
N ILE A 220 3.69 -4.80 2.60
CA ILE A 220 4.54 -4.45 1.45
C ILE A 220 6.01 -4.53 1.82
N VAL A 221 6.41 -3.98 2.97
CA VAL A 221 7.79 -4.05 3.46
C VAL A 221 8.24 -5.49 3.65
N LEU A 222 7.42 -6.31 4.31
CA LEU A 222 7.72 -7.74 4.50
C LEU A 222 7.84 -8.47 3.16
N ALA A 223 6.94 -8.20 2.20
CA ALA A 223 7.00 -8.76 0.86
C ALA A 223 8.32 -8.42 0.15
N CYS A 224 8.78 -7.18 0.26
CA CYS A 224 10.06 -6.75 -0.30
C CYS A 224 11.26 -7.44 0.38
N ILE A 225 11.22 -7.62 1.70
CA ILE A 225 12.28 -8.32 2.46
C ILE A 225 12.34 -9.81 2.05
N ILE A 226 11.19 -10.47 2.00
CA ILE A 226 11.11 -11.89 1.59
C ILE A 226 11.59 -12.05 0.15
N PHE A 227 11.16 -11.15 -0.73
CA PHE A 227 11.62 -11.15 -2.11
C PHE A 227 13.12 -10.92 -2.24
N SER A 228 13.71 -10.01 -1.46
CA SER A 228 15.14 -9.78 -1.43
C SER A 228 15.92 -11.05 -1.05
N ALA A 229 15.46 -11.78 -0.03
CA ALA A 229 16.05 -13.06 0.36
C ALA A 229 15.90 -14.13 -0.75
N PHE A 230 14.74 -14.18 -1.40
CA PHE A 230 14.47 -15.08 -2.52
C PHE A 230 15.37 -14.77 -3.73
N SER A 231 15.46 -13.51 -4.13
CA SER A 231 16.28 -13.08 -5.29
C SER A 231 17.78 -13.27 -5.06
N SER A 232 18.25 -13.17 -3.81
CA SER A 232 19.65 -13.39 -3.46
C SER A 232 20.08 -14.86 -3.55
N SER A 233 19.13 -15.79 -3.57
CA SER A 233 19.40 -17.24 -3.60
C SER A 233 19.61 -17.82 -5.00
N GLY A 234 19.34 -17.06 -6.06
CA GLY A 234 19.48 -17.48 -7.46
C GLY A 234 20.11 -16.39 -8.31
N THR A 235 21.34 -16.57 -8.75
CA THR A 235 21.90 -15.77 -9.84
C THR A 235 21.44 -16.36 -11.17
N PRO A 236 21.00 -15.51 -12.14
CA PRO A 236 20.66 -16.01 -13.48
C PRO A 236 21.82 -16.81 -14.07
N VAL A 237 21.56 -18.05 -14.45
CA VAL A 237 22.57 -18.89 -15.11
C VAL A 237 22.65 -18.45 -16.57
N ILE A 238 23.72 -17.73 -16.90
CA ILE A 238 24.00 -17.30 -18.27
C ILE A 238 24.73 -18.43 -18.97
N ASP A 239 24.06 -19.06 -19.95
CA ASP A 239 24.72 -20.05 -20.84
C ASP A 239 25.58 -19.32 -21.86
N SER A 240 26.88 -19.21 -21.60
CA SER A 240 27.85 -18.55 -22.46
C SER A 240 28.06 -19.27 -23.81
N SER A 241 27.52 -20.51 -24.00
CA SER A 241 27.56 -21.22 -25.27
C SER A 241 26.41 -20.86 -26.22
N ALA A 242 25.35 -20.23 -25.70
CA ALA A 242 24.18 -19.81 -26.48
C ALA A 242 24.45 -18.52 -27.27
N SER A 243 23.61 -18.25 -28.28
CA SER A 243 23.67 -16.96 -29.00
C SER A 243 23.41 -15.79 -28.06
N VAL A 244 24.02 -14.63 -28.30
CA VAL A 244 23.85 -13.42 -27.47
C VAL A 244 22.37 -13.04 -27.33
N VAL A 245 21.58 -13.15 -28.39
CA VAL A 245 20.13 -12.91 -28.36
C VAL A 245 19.43 -13.84 -27.36
N THR A 246 19.83 -15.12 -27.33
CA THR A 246 19.27 -16.13 -26.41
C THR A 246 19.70 -15.82 -24.95
N GLN A 247 20.94 -15.43 -24.74
CA GLN A 247 21.45 -15.08 -23.41
C GLN A 247 20.68 -13.89 -22.84
N VAL A 248 20.53 -12.82 -23.64
CA VAL A 248 19.79 -11.60 -23.24
C VAL A 248 18.31 -11.91 -23.01
N TRP A 249 17.69 -12.73 -23.88
CA TRP A 249 16.30 -13.16 -23.71
C TRP A 249 16.09 -13.92 -22.40
N SER A 250 16.95 -14.89 -22.11
CA SER A 250 16.87 -15.68 -20.88
C SER A 250 17.08 -14.81 -19.64
N TYR A 251 18.08 -13.93 -19.67
CA TYR A 251 18.33 -12.99 -18.57
C TYR A 251 17.14 -12.05 -18.32
N LEU A 252 16.64 -11.40 -19.36
CA LEU A 252 15.49 -10.51 -19.26
C LEU A 252 14.23 -11.24 -18.81
N GLY A 253 14.00 -12.46 -19.33
CA GLY A 253 12.88 -13.29 -18.93
C GLY A 253 12.90 -13.58 -17.42
N GLU A 254 14.06 -13.93 -16.88
CA GLU A 254 14.22 -14.19 -15.45
C GLU A 254 14.06 -12.91 -14.61
N VAL A 255 14.68 -11.82 -15.03
CA VAL A 255 14.50 -10.52 -14.35
C VAL A 255 13.03 -10.10 -14.33
N VAL A 256 12.37 -10.11 -15.49
CA VAL A 256 10.94 -9.75 -15.60
C VAL A 256 10.07 -10.68 -14.76
N PHE A 257 10.36 -11.99 -14.75
CA PHE A 257 9.64 -12.95 -13.91
C PHE A 257 9.79 -12.59 -12.41
N ASN A 258 11.01 -12.34 -11.96
CA ASN A 258 11.28 -11.96 -10.58
C ASN A 258 10.56 -10.67 -10.21
N LEU A 259 10.58 -9.65 -11.07
CA LEU A 259 9.87 -8.40 -10.86
C LEU A 259 8.34 -8.59 -10.84
N LEU A 260 7.80 -9.49 -11.68
CA LEU A 260 6.38 -9.87 -11.66
C LEU A 260 5.98 -10.51 -10.34
N VAL A 261 6.81 -11.39 -9.79
CA VAL A 261 6.59 -12.01 -8.47
C VAL A 261 6.52 -10.92 -7.39
N LEU A 262 7.48 -9.98 -7.37
CA LEU A 262 7.49 -8.89 -6.41
C LEU A 262 6.24 -8.01 -6.55
N VAL A 263 5.91 -7.58 -7.76
CA VAL A 263 4.71 -6.76 -8.03
C VAL A 263 3.43 -7.50 -7.62
N GLY A 264 3.35 -8.81 -7.88
CA GLY A 264 2.24 -9.66 -7.45
C GLY A 264 2.08 -9.70 -5.93
N LEU A 265 3.19 -9.88 -5.20
CA LEU A 265 3.21 -9.86 -3.74
C LEU A 265 2.75 -8.50 -3.17
N VAL A 266 3.29 -7.42 -3.72
CA VAL A 266 2.91 -6.05 -3.29
C VAL A 266 1.44 -5.76 -3.59
N LYS A 267 0.94 -6.20 -4.73
CA LYS A 267 -0.48 -6.04 -5.10
C LYS A 267 -1.42 -6.83 -4.20
N SER A 268 -0.99 -7.99 -3.69
CA SER A 268 -1.77 -8.81 -2.76
C SER A 268 -1.74 -8.29 -1.32
N ALA A 269 -0.91 -7.30 -1.00
CA ALA A 269 -0.74 -6.80 0.36
C ALA A 269 -2.04 -6.29 1.01
N ASP A 270 -2.92 -5.62 0.24
CA ASP A 270 -4.24 -5.18 0.72
C ASP A 270 -5.11 -6.38 1.15
N HIS A 271 -5.13 -7.44 0.35
CA HIS A 271 -5.88 -8.64 0.65
C HIS A 271 -5.33 -9.37 1.88
N ILE A 272 -4.01 -9.56 1.94
CA ILE A 272 -3.33 -10.19 3.08
C ILE A 272 -3.59 -9.41 4.37
N ALA A 273 -3.47 -8.07 4.35
CA ALA A 273 -3.73 -7.25 5.51
C ALA A 273 -5.18 -7.36 6.01
N LYS A 274 -6.15 -7.44 5.09
CA LYS A 274 -7.56 -7.65 5.43
C LYS A 274 -7.83 -9.03 6.00
N GLU A 275 -7.29 -10.09 5.38
CA GLU A 275 -7.42 -11.46 5.90
C GLU A 275 -6.86 -11.61 7.31
N MET A 276 -5.68 -11.00 7.60
CA MET A 276 -5.09 -11.00 8.94
C MET A 276 -6.02 -10.38 10.00
N LEU A 277 -6.89 -9.46 9.60
CA LEU A 277 -7.86 -8.79 10.46
C LEU A 277 -9.23 -9.46 10.46
N GLY A 278 -9.41 -10.55 9.71
CA GLY A 278 -10.68 -11.26 9.58
C GLY A 278 -11.76 -10.45 8.82
N LEU A 279 -11.35 -9.78 7.74
CA LEU A 279 -12.21 -8.97 6.85
C LEU A 279 -12.42 -9.68 5.52
#